data_26c05d17b9b61bcc6db49d0669cf1367
#
_entry.id   26c05d17b9b61bcc6db49d0669cf1367
#
_cell.length_a   1.000
_cell.length_b   1.000
_cell.length_c   1.000
_cell.angle_alpha   90.00
_cell.angle_beta   90.00
_cell.angle_gamma   90.00
#
_symmetry.space_group_name_H-M   'P 1'
#
loop_
_entity.id
_entity.type
_entity.pdbx_description
1 polymer ?
#
loop_
_entity_poly.entity_id
_entity_poly.type
_entity_poly.pdbx_seq_one_letter_code
_entity_poly.pdbx_strand_id
1 'polypeptide(L)'
;LNLIDQWQMIIIFLSIASMLFGAIAAIGQTNLKRLIAYSSIGHVGYALAGLTTVSNDGIQSSIIYITVYVLMNLGLFSCLLMMRRNNKYYEDIDDLSGLSKNHPLLSLSLLIILFSLAGIPPLAGFFAKFYIFKSVIEQSMYFLAIVGLLSTVVAAFYYLRIIKIIYFDKEKEKYDTDHSLWLKFSLTTSTLLILIYFVFPSQLIEVVSRINI
;
A
#
# COMPACT_ATOMS: atom_id res chain seq x y z
N LEU A 1 8.58 -26.43 24.79
CA LEU A 1 8.17 -25.47 23.75
C LEU A 1 8.17 -24.09 24.39
N ASN A 2 9.07 -23.23 23.94
CA ASN A 2 9.09 -21.85 24.42
C ASN A 2 7.81 -21.13 23.95
N LEU A 3 7.27 -20.25 24.77
CA LEU A 3 6.08 -19.45 24.40
C LEU A 3 6.28 -18.73 23.06
N ILE A 4 7.51 -18.33 22.75
CA ILE A 4 7.90 -17.69 21.49
C ILE A 4 7.59 -18.61 20.29
N ASP A 5 7.96 -19.88 20.32
CA ASP A 5 7.75 -20.81 19.21
C ASP A 5 6.26 -21.02 18.90
N GLN A 6 5.41 -20.93 19.92
CA GLN A 6 3.98 -21.15 19.77
C GLN A 6 3.29 -19.99 19.06
N TRP A 7 3.51 -18.73 19.50
CA TRP A 7 2.86 -17.60 18.87
C TRP A 7 3.49 -17.27 17.50
N GLN A 8 4.78 -17.53 17.30
CA GLN A 8 5.46 -17.31 16.02
C GLN A 8 4.81 -18.10 14.89
N MET A 9 4.52 -19.39 15.11
CA MET A 9 3.83 -20.25 14.14
C MET A 9 2.45 -19.69 13.76
N ILE A 10 1.70 -19.20 14.75
CA ILE A 10 0.37 -18.60 14.51
C ILE A 10 0.50 -17.35 13.64
N ILE A 11 1.46 -16.48 13.94
CA ILE A 11 1.66 -15.25 13.16
C ILE A 11 2.17 -15.55 11.75
N ILE A 12 3.05 -16.54 11.56
CA ILE A 12 3.47 -17.00 10.22
C ILE A 12 2.25 -17.43 9.41
N PHE A 13 1.39 -18.27 9.98
CA PHE A 13 0.18 -18.72 9.30
C PHE A 13 -0.74 -17.54 8.95
N LEU A 14 -1.00 -16.63 9.89
CA LEU A 14 -1.84 -15.45 9.67
C LEU A 14 -1.23 -14.51 8.61
N SER A 15 0.08 -14.32 8.61
CA SER A 15 0.80 -13.54 7.62
C SER A 15 0.60 -14.11 6.21
N ILE A 16 0.86 -15.40 6.02
CA ILE A 16 0.71 -16.09 4.74
C ILE A 16 -0.75 -16.04 4.28
N ALA A 17 -1.69 -16.40 5.16
CA ALA A 17 -3.11 -16.39 4.84
C ALA A 17 -3.59 -14.99 4.43
N SER A 18 -3.17 -13.94 5.15
CA SER A 18 -3.52 -12.55 4.85
C SER A 18 -2.94 -12.10 3.50
N MET A 19 -1.67 -12.39 3.23
CA MET A 19 -1.04 -12.04 1.97
C MET A 19 -1.72 -12.71 0.77
N LEU A 20 -1.97 -14.02 0.85
CA LEU A 20 -2.60 -14.77 -0.23
C LEU A 20 -4.07 -14.39 -0.41
N PHE A 21 -4.84 -14.40 0.66
CA PHE A 21 -6.26 -14.08 0.61
C PHE A 21 -6.48 -12.63 0.14
N GLY A 22 -5.76 -11.68 0.71
CA GLY A 22 -5.85 -10.27 0.32
C GLY A 22 -5.52 -10.04 -1.15
N ALA A 23 -4.44 -10.66 -1.65
CA ALA A 23 -4.03 -10.52 -3.05
C ALA A 23 -5.04 -11.16 -4.02
N ILE A 24 -5.48 -12.40 -3.76
CA ILE A 24 -6.41 -13.13 -4.66
C ILE A 24 -7.79 -12.48 -4.65
N ALA A 25 -8.31 -12.12 -3.48
CA ALA A 25 -9.64 -11.53 -3.38
C ALA A 25 -9.72 -10.12 -4.00
N ALA A 26 -8.61 -9.37 -4.01
CA ALA A 26 -8.55 -8.04 -4.63
C ALA A 26 -8.65 -8.09 -6.16
N ILE A 27 -8.13 -9.13 -6.85
CA ILE A 27 -8.10 -9.22 -8.32
C ILE A 27 -9.50 -9.11 -8.93
N GLY A 28 -10.48 -9.81 -8.35
CA GLY A 28 -11.84 -9.90 -8.88
C GLY A 28 -12.73 -8.69 -8.54
N GLN A 29 -12.22 -7.69 -7.84
CA GLN A 29 -13.05 -6.56 -7.42
C GLN A 29 -13.24 -5.56 -8.56
N THR A 30 -14.48 -5.06 -8.67
CA THR A 30 -14.86 -3.95 -9.54
C THR A 30 -15.06 -2.65 -8.77
N ASN A 31 -15.40 -2.75 -7.49
CA ASN A 31 -15.53 -1.61 -6.59
C ASN A 31 -14.18 -1.27 -5.94
N LEU A 32 -13.77 -0.01 -6.06
CA LEU A 32 -12.46 0.47 -5.60
C LEU A 32 -12.29 0.35 -4.07
N LYS A 33 -13.33 0.67 -3.30
CA LYS A 33 -13.28 0.53 -1.82
C LYS A 33 -13.08 -0.91 -1.40
N ARG A 34 -13.78 -1.85 -2.05
CA ARG A 34 -13.61 -3.29 -1.77
C ARG A 34 -12.23 -3.78 -2.17
N LEU A 35 -11.71 -3.33 -3.32
CA LEU A 35 -10.35 -3.67 -3.72
C LEU A 35 -9.34 -3.20 -2.66
N ILE A 36 -9.45 -1.94 -2.21
CA ILE A 36 -8.58 -1.38 -1.18
C ILE A 36 -8.70 -2.18 0.13
N ALA A 37 -9.91 -2.56 0.53
CA ALA A 37 -10.13 -3.35 1.75
C ALA A 37 -9.44 -4.72 1.68
N TYR A 38 -9.58 -5.47 0.58
CA TYR A 38 -8.87 -6.73 0.42
C TYR A 38 -7.35 -6.55 0.32
N SER A 39 -6.90 -5.53 -0.40
CA SER A 39 -5.48 -5.18 -0.44
C SER A 39 -4.94 -4.86 0.97
N SER A 40 -5.73 -4.19 1.82
CA SER A 40 -5.35 -3.89 3.20
C SER A 40 -5.06 -5.15 4.01
N ILE A 41 -5.83 -6.22 3.81
CA ILE A 41 -5.56 -7.52 4.43
C ILE A 41 -4.16 -8.02 4.03
N GLY A 42 -3.82 -7.94 2.74
CA GLY A 42 -2.49 -8.32 2.26
C GLY A 42 -1.37 -7.47 2.86
N HIS A 43 -1.59 -6.14 2.97
CA HIS A 43 -0.62 -5.23 3.57
C HIS A 43 -0.39 -5.50 5.06
N VAL A 44 -1.44 -5.85 5.82
CA VAL A 44 -1.27 -6.32 7.20
C VAL A 44 -0.46 -7.62 7.24
N GLY A 45 -0.66 -8.52 6.27
CA GLY A 45 0.13 -9.74 6.12
C GLY A 45 1.64 -9.47 6.00
N TYR A 46 2.06 -8.47 5.23
CA TYR A 46 3.48 -8.07 5.15
C TYR A 46 4.01 -7.54 6.50
N ALA A 47 3.24 -6.70 7.19
CA ALA A 47 3.65 -6.22 8.50
C ALA A 47 3.82 -7.35 9.52
N LEU A 48 2.90 -8.34 9.50
CA LEU A 48 3.00 -9.53 10.32
C LEU A 48 4.26 -10.35 9.98
N ALA A 49 4.64 -10.43 8.69
CA ALA A 49 5.85 -11.15 8.28
C ALA A 49 7.12 -10.61 8.96
N GLY A 50 7.25 -9.29 9.12
CA GLY A 50 8.36 -8.72 9.87
C GLY A 50 8.35 -9.12 11.36
N LEU A 51 7.18 -9.17 11.99
CA LEU A 51 7.05 -9.57 13.39
C LEU A 51 7.41 -11.06 13.62
N THR A 52 7.24 -11.91 12.61
CA THR A 52 7.58 -13.34 12.74
C THR A 52 9.06 -13.60 12.95
N THR A 53 9.92 -12.65 12.60
CA THR A 53 11.38 -12.81 12.71
C THR A 53 11.89 -12.80 14.16
N VAL A 54 11.07 -12.31 15.11
CA VAL A 54 11.43 -12.19 16.53
C VAL A 54 12.78 -11.46 16.71
N SER A 55 13.06 -10.50 15.85
CA SER A 55 14.29 -9.70 15.84
C SER A 55 13.97 -8.21 15.89
N ASN A 56 14.89 -7.42 16.42
CA ASN A 56 14.74 -5.96 16.43
C ASN A 56 14.58 -5.40 15.00
N ASP A 57 15.34 -5.92 14.05
CA ASP A 57 15.25 -5.50 12.63
C ASP A 57 13.89 -5.81 12.02
N GLY A 58 13.30 -6.95 12.39
CA GLY A 58 11.96 -7.32 11.92
C GLY A 58 10.86 -6.46 12.54
N ILE A 59 10.96 -6.15 13.82
CA ILE A 59 10.01 -5.24 14.49
C ILE A 59 10.11 -3.84 13.90
N GLN A 60 11.32 -3.32 13.74
CA GLN A 60 11.57 -2.01 13.13
C GLN A 60 11.05 -1.96 11.69
N SER A 61 11.30 -2.98 10.87
CA SER A 61 10.79 -3.05 9.50
C SER A 61 9.27 -3.09 9.46
N SER A 62 8.60 -3.75 10.41
CA SER A 62 7.14 -3.76 10.54
C SER A 62 6.59 -2.37 10.89
N ILE A 63 7.23 -1.64 11.80
CA ILE A 63 6.85 -0.27 12.17
C ILE A 63 7.01 0.67 10.97
N ILE A 64 8.14 0.61 10.27
CA ILE A 64 8.39 1.38 9.04
C ILE A 64 7.30 1.08 8.01
N TYR A 65 7.01 -0.21 7.81
CA TYR A 65 6.01 -0.66 6.85
C TYR A 65 4.62 -0.08 7.14
N ILE A 66 4.14 -0.23 8.38
CA ILE A 66 2.82 0.29 8.78
C ILE A 66 2.77 1.81 8.65
N THR A 67 3.83 2.52 9.04
CA THR A 67 3.90 3.98 8.92
C THR A 67 3.76 4.44 7.47
N VAL A 68 4.53 3.84 6.55
CA VAL A 68 4.45 4.13 5.11
C VAL A 68 3.08 3.74 4.55
N TYR A 69 2.53 2.59 4.99
CA TYR A 69 1.23 2.11 4.55
C TYR A 69 0.09 3.04 4.95
N VAL A 70 0.07 3.52 6.20
CA VAL A 70 -0.93 4.51 6.67
C VAL A 70 -0.86 5.78 5.83
N LEU A 71 0.35 6.26 5.53
CA LEU A 71 0.55 7.44 4.70
C LEU A 71 -0.02 7.24 3.28
N MET A 72 0.25 6.09 2.64
CA MET A 72 -0.31 5.76 1.33
C MET A 72 -1.83 5.69 1.34
N ASN A 73 -2.42 5.10 2.39
CA ASN A 73 -3.87 5.01 2.53
C ASN A 73 -4.53 6.37 2.75
N LEU A 74 -3.95 7.26 3.54
CA LEU A 74 -4.48 8.62 3.72
C LEU A 74 -4.61 9.34 2.37
N GLY A 75 -3.61 9.25 1.52
CA GLY A 75 -3.66 9.79 0.16
C GLY A 75 -4.71 9.11 -0.71
N LEU A 76 -4.75 7.77 -0.71
CA LEU A 76 -5.67 6.99 -1.52
C LEU A 76 -7.14 7.26 -1.15
N PHE A 77 -7.48 7.26 0.14
CA PHE A 77 -8.83 7.58 0.60
C PHE A 77 -9.21 9.04 0.36
N SER A 78 -8.23 9.97 0.42
CA SER A 78 -8.47 11.36 0.04
C SER A 78 -8.89 11.46 -1.43
N CYS A 79 -8.20 10.75 -2.34
CA CYS A 79 -8.60 10.66 -3.75
C CYS A 79 -10.02 10.09 -3.91
N LEU A 80 -10.32 9.00 -3.22
CA LEU A 80 -11.61 8.33 -3.30
C LEU A 80 -12.76 9.23 -2.84
N LEU A 81 -12.55 10.01 -1.77
CA LEU A 81 -13.53 10.99 -1.29
C LEU A 81 -13.68 12.20 -2.23
N MET A 82 -12.71 12.46 -3.09
CA MET A 82 -12.78 13.48 -4.15
C MET A 82 -13.51 12.99 -5.40
N MET A 83 -13.76 11.68 -5.57
CA MET A 83 -14.52 11.10 -6.68
C MET A 83 -16.03 11.31 -6.48
N ARG A 84 -16.48 12.57 -6.58
CA ARG A 84 -17.87 13.00 -6.34
C ARG A 84 -18.37 13.82 -7.52
N ARG A 85 -19.64 13.60 -7.92
CA ARG A 85 -20.40 14.42 -8.89
C ARG A 85 -21.77 14.70 -8.34
N ASN A 86 -22.18 15.95 -8.31
CA ASN A 86 -23.51 16.35 -7.82
C ASN A 86 -23.86 15.71 -6.46
N ASN A 87 -22.90 15.73 -5.52
CA ASN A 87 -23.01 15.12 -4.18
C ASN A 87 -23.19 13.59 -4.15
N LYS A 88 -22.99 12.88 -5.26
CA LYS A 88 -22.94 11.41 -5.29
C LYS A 88 -21.50 10.93 -5.41
N TYR A 89 -21.15 9.93 -4.60
CA TYR A 89 -19.84 9.28 -4.65
C TYR A 89 -19.83 8.19 -5.72
N TYR A 90 -18.74 8.10 -6.42
CA TYR A 90 -18.44 7.10 -7.42
C TYR A 90 -17.31 6.22 -6.92
N GLU A 91 -17.54 4.92 -6.89
CA GLU A 91 -16.66 3.99 -6.18
C GLU A 91 -16.20 2.83 -7.06
N ASP A 92 -16.70 2.73 -8.28
CA ASP A 92 -16.28 1.68 -9.19
C ASP A 92 -14.96 2.03 -9.87
N ILE A 93 -14.12 1.01 -10.09
CA ILE A 93 -12.82 1.18 -10.75
C ILE A 93 -12.99 1.78 -12.14
N ASP A 94 -14.08 1.41 -12.83
CA ASP A 94 -14.41 1.94 -14.14
C ASP A 94 -14.73 3.44 -14.14
N ASP A 95 -15.15 4.00 -13.00
CA ASP A 95 -15.36 5.45 -12.84
C ASP A 95 -14.08 6.26 -12.92
N LEU A 96 -12.91 5.64 -12.77
CA LEU A 96 -11.59 6.25 -12.94
C LEU A 96 -11.19 6.40 -14.42
N SER A 97 -11.99 5.91 -15.39
CA SER A 97 -11.64 5.88 -16.80
C SER A 97 -11.30 7.29 -17.32
N GLY A 98 -10.09 7.41 -17.89
CA GLY A 98 -9.62 8.67 -18.48
C GLY A 98 -9.47 9.85 -17.53
N LEU A 99 -9.40 9.59 -16.22
CA LEU A 99 -9.27 10.63 -15.18
C LEU A 99 -8.09 11.58 -15.44
N SER A 100 -7.01 11.09 -16.04
CA SER A 100 -5.82 11.87 -16.35
C SER A 100 -6.08 13.08 -17.24
N LYS A 101 -7.09 13.03 -18.11
CA LYS A 101 -7.45 14.13 -19.00
C LYS A 101 -8.25 15.22 -18.27
N ASN A 102 -9.14 14.80 -17.37
CA ASN A 102 -10.06 15.70 -16.67
C ASN A 102 -9.49 16.27 -15.37
N HIS A 103 -8.69 15.46 -14.65
CA HIS A 103 -8.12 15.79 -13.35
C HIS A 103 -6.64 15.35 -13.28
N PRO A 104 -5.71 16.01 -14.01
CA PRO A 104 -4.33 15.55 -14.16
C PRO A 104 -3.57 15.46 -12.83
N LEU A 105 -3.74 16.42 -11.93
CA LEU A 105 -3.06 16.41 -10.62
C LEU A 105 -3.57 15.27 -9.72
N LEU A 106 -4.88 15.02 -9.70
CA LEU A 106 -5.46 13.91 -8.96
C LEU A 106 -4.96 12.58 -9.50
N SER A 107 -4.89 12.43 -10.83
CA SER A 107 -4.39 11.24 -11.50
C SER A 107 -2.90 11.01 -11.24
N LEU A 108 -2.10 12.07 -11.22
CA LEU A 108 -0.67 11.97 -10.89
C LEU A 108 -0.47 11.52 -9.44
N SER A 109 -1.24 12.08 -8.50
CA SER A 109 -1.19 11.64 -7.11
C SER A 109 -1.59 10.17 -6.95
N LEU A 110 -2.67 9.74 -7.63
CA LEU A 110 -3.08 8.33 -7.65
C LEU A 110 -2.00 7.43 -8.26
N LEU A 111 -1.36 7.84 -9.35
CA LEU A 111 -0.26 7.09 -9.97
C LEU A 111 0.87 6.82 -8.97
N ILE A 112 1.33 7.87 -8.29
CA ILE A 112 2.43 7.78 -7.31
C ILE A 112 2.03 6.86 -6.14
N ILE A 113 0.82 7.03 -5.61
CA ILE A 113 0.32 6.21 -4.50
C ILE A 113 0.17 4.74 -4.92
N LEU A 114 -0.44 4.47 -6.08
CA LEU A 114 -0.67 3.10 -6.56
C LEU A 114 0.64 2.40 -6.92
N PHE A 115 1.61 3.09 -7.52
CA PHE A 115 2.95 2.55 -7.75
C PHE A 115 3.67 2.25 -6.43
N SER A 116 3.52 3.12 -5.43
CA SER A 116 4.08 2.89 -4.11
C SER A 116 3.45 1.67 -3.42
N LEU A 117 2.12 1.52 -3.47
CA LEU A 117 1.40 0.34 -2.96
C LEU A 117 1.81 -0.96 -3.68
N ALA A 118 2.00 -0.89 -5.00
CA ALA A 118 2.52 -2.01 -5.79
C ALA A 118 3.95 -2.39 -5.36
N GLY A 119 4.70 -1.48 -4.79
CA GLY A 119 6.11 -1.68 -4.40
C GLY A 119 7.07 -1.47 -5.57
N ILE A 120 6.77 -0.52 -6.45
CA ILE A 120 7.63 -0.18 -7.59
C ILE A 120 8.70 0.82 -7.16
N PRO A 121 10.00 0.54 -7.40
CA PRO A 121 11.06 1.50 -7.16
C PRO A 121 10.82 2.78 -7.99
N PRO A 122 11.19 3.95 -7.50
CA PRO A 122 11.95 4.25 -6.27
C PRO A 122 11.07 4.71 -5.09
N LEU A 123 9.79 4.34 -5.04
CA LEU A 123 8.82 4.89 -4.09
C LEU A 123 8.89 4.24 -2.69
N ALA A 124 8.33 4.92 -1.70
CA ALA A 124 8.38 4.52 -0.29
C ALA A 124 7.92 3.07 -0.02
N GLY A 125 6.86 2.61 -0.71
CA GLY A 125 6.33 1.26 -0.53
C GLY A 125 7.29 0.15 -0.96
N PHE A 126 8.17 0.41 -1.94
CA PHE A 126 9.24 -0.51 -2.29
C PHE A 126 10.21 -0.71 -1.13
N PHE A 127 10.72 0.36 -0.56
CA PHE A 127 11.67 0.29 0.57
C PHE A 127 11.04 -0.37 1.79
N ALA A 128 9.79 -0.05 2.10
CA ALA A 128 9.07 -0.67 3.20
C ALA A 128 8.97 -2.19 3.04
N LYS A 129 8.62 -2.69 1.85
CA LYS A 129 8.62 -4.12 1.54
C LYS A 129 10.02 -4.73 1.57
N PHE A 130 11.00 -4.01 1.03
CA PHE A 130 12.38 -4.46 1.01
C PHE A 130 12.92 -4.75 2.41
N TYR A 131 12.66 -3.86 3.39
CA TYR A 131 13.11 -4.10 4.78
C TYR A 131 12.43 -5.31 5.41
N ILE A 132 11.13 -5.51 5.17
CA ILE A 132 10.42 -6.71 5.62
C ILE A 132 11.07 -7.98 5.06
N PHE A 133 11.23 -8.05 3.73
CA PHE A 133 11.80 -9.24 3.10
C PHE A 133 13.26 -9.48 3.49
N LYS A 134 14.05 -8.40 3.66
CA LYS A 134 15.41 -8.49 4.15
C LYS A 134 15.43 -9.17 5.53
N SER A 135 14.67 -8.68 6.50
CA SER A 135 14.64 -9.26 7.85
C SER A 135 14.14 -10.72 7.87
N VAL A 136 13.14 -11.05 7.04
CA VAL A 136 12.61 -12.43 6.91
C VAL A 136 13.66 -13.38 6.33
N ILE A 137 14.42 -12.96 5.32
CA ILE A 137 15.47 -13.76 4.68
C ILE A 137 16.65 -13.94 5.63
N GLU A 138 17.05 -12.93 6.38
CA GLU A 138 18.13 -13.00 7.39
C GLU A 138 17.83 -14.03 8.50
N GLN A 139 16.54 -14.26 8.78
CA GLN A 139 16.10 -15.32 9.69
C GLN A 139 15.86 -16.69 9.00
N SER A 140 16.33 -16.83 7.75
CA SER A 140 16.19 -18.06 6.96
C SER A 140 14.73 -18.51 6.70
N MET A 141 13.76 -17.60 6.83
CA MET A 141 12.33 -17.88 6.59
C MET A 141 11.99 -17.76 5.08
N TYR A 142 12.71 -18.50 4.24
CA TYR A 142 12.63 -18.40 2.78
C TYR A 142 11.23 -18.68 2.22
N PHE A 143 10.49 -19.62 2.80
CA PHE A 143 9.14 -19.93 2.36
C PHE A 143 8.20 -18.74 2.52
N LEU A 144 8.26 -18.05 3.66
CA LEU A 144 7.47 -16.83 3.93
C LEU A 144 7.86 -15.70 2.96
N ALA A 145 9.15 -15.52 2.70
CA ALA A 145 9.65 -14.54 1.75
C ALA A 145 9.14 -14.82 0.32
N ILE A 146 9.19 -16.06 -0.14
CA ILE A 146 8.69 -16.45 -1.47
C ILE A 146 7.19 -16.18 -1.60
N VAL A 147 6.38 -16.59 -0.63
CA VAL A 147 4.93 -16.32 -0.64
C VAL A 147 4.66 -14.82 -0.67
N GLY A 148 5.38 -14.04 0.14
CA GLY A 148 5.25 -12.59 0.16
C GLY A 148 5.62 -11.94 -1.17
N LEU A 149 6.73 -12.34 -1.80
CA LEU A 149 7.13 -11.84 -3.10
C LEU A 149 6.10 -12.17 -4.19
N LEU A 150 5.59 -13.40 -4.22
CA LEU A 150 4.56 -13.80 -5.18
C LEU A 150 3.26 -13.01 -4.96
N SER A 151 2.83 -12.80 -3.72
CA SER A 151 1.65 -11.97 -3.44
C SER A 151 1.86 -10.51 -3.83
N THR A 152 3.09 -10.00 -3.77
CA THR A 152 3.43 -8.65 -4.27
C THR A 152 3.25 -8.54 -5.79
N VAL A 153 3.65 -9.56 -6.56
CA VAL A 153 3.43 -9.60 -8.02
C VAL A 153 1.94 -9.57 -8.35
N VAL A 154 1.14 -10.35 -7.61
CA VAL A 154 -0.33 -10.33 -7.76
C VAL A 154 -0.89 -8.96 -7.42
N ALA A 155 -0.40 -8.32 -6.35
CA ALA A 155 -0.82 -6.98 -5.97
C ALA A 155 -0.48 -5.93 -7.04
N ALA A 156 0.70 -6.01 -7.64
CA ALA A 156 1.09 -5.12 -8.72
C ALA A 156 0.12 -5.20 -9.91
N PHE A 157 -0.39 -6.39 -10.24
CA PHE A 157 -1.33 -6.57 -11.35
C PHE A 157 -2.59 -5.71 -11.19
N TYR A 158 -3.28 -5.76 -10.04
CA TYR A 158 -4.52 -4.99 -9.89
C TYR A 158 -4.26 -3.48 -9.71
N TYR A 159 -3.16 -3.06 -9.15
CA TYR A 159 -2.80 -1.64 -9.11
C TYR A 159 -2.45 -1.09 -10.49
N LEU A 160 -1.70 -1.84 -11.30
CA LEU A 160 -1.40 -1.47 -12.68
C LEU A 160 -2.66 -1.45 -13.56
N ARG A 161 -3.62 -2.35 -13.32
CA ARG A 161 -4.95 -2.32 -13.97
C ARG A 161 -5.66 -1.00 -13.70
N ILE A 162 -5.66 -0.51 -12.48
CA ILE A 162 -6.27 0.80 -12.14
C ILE A 162 -5.55 1.93 -12.87
N ILE A 163 -4.22 1.93 -12.86
CA ILE A 163 -3.42 2.94 -13.55
C ILE A 163 -3.72 2.94 -15.06
N LYS A 164 -3.82 1.75 -15.67
CA LYS A 164 -4.20 1.61 -17.07
C LYS A 164 -5.55 2.28 -17.35
N ILE A 165 -6.55 2.07 -16.52
CA ILE A 165 -7.88 2.67 -16.65
C ILE A 165 -7.82 4.20 -16.52
N ILE A 166 -7.05 4.73 -15.58
CA ILE A 166 -6.88 6.18 -15.36
C ILE A 166 -6.26 6.88 -16.57
N TYR A 167 -5.27 6.27 -17.22
CA TYR A 167 -4.47 6.95 -18.23
C TYR A 167 -4.80 6.58 -19.68
N PHE A 168 -5.32 5.39 -19.95
CA PHE A 168 -5.45 4.86 -21.32
C PHE A 168 -6.90 4.63 -21.75
N ASP A 169 -7.87 4.59 -20.84
CA ASP A 169 -9.25 4.40 -21.21
C ASP A 169 -9.92 5.73 -21.60
N LYS A 170 -11.09 5.66 -22.22
CA LYS A 170 -11.86 6.82 -22.64
C LYS A 170 -12.35 7.61 -21.43
N GLU A 171 -12.23 8.92 -21.51
CA GLU A 171 -12.67 9.83 -20.45
C GLU A 171 -14.18 9.73 -20.20
N LYS A 172 -14.55 9.76 -18.93
CA LYS A 172 -15.90 9.94 -18.44
C LYS A 172 -16.14 11.40 -18.03
N GLU A 173 -17.36 11.68 -17.52
CA GLU A 173 -17.70 13.01 -17.01
C GLU A 173 -16.78 13.44 -15.85
N LYS A 174 -16.53 14.75 -15.78
CA LYS A 174 -15.67 15.34 -14.75
C LYS A 174 -16.28 15.21 -13.36
N TYR A 175 -15.42 15.02 -12.38
CA TYR A 175 -15.78 15.14 -10.97
C TYR A 175 -15.91 16.61 -10.55
N ASP A 176 -16.61 16.84 -9.45
CA ASP A 176 -16.67 18.16 -8.82
C ASP A 176 -15.25 18.62 -8.46
N THR A 177 -15.00 19.91 -8.58
CA THR A 177 -13.68 20.52 -8.23
C THR A 177 -13.71 21.19 -6.87
N ASP A 178 -14.91 21.39 -6.31
CA ASP A 178 -15.10 22.00 -5.00
C ASP A 178 -14.97 20.96 -3.89
N HIS A 179 -13.71 20.69 -3.53
CA HIS A 179 -13.37 19.76 -2.46
C HIS A 179 -12.84 20.51 -1.24
N SER A 180 -13.08 19.94 -0.06
CA SER A 180 -12.53 20.44 1.19
C SER A 180 -11.01 20.62 1.11
N LEU A 181 -10.52 21.74 1.65
CA LEU A 181 -9.09 22.03 1.73
C LEU A 181 -8.33 20.92 2.48
N TRP A 182 -8.96 20.29 3.47
CA TRP A 182 -8.37 19.17 4.22
C TRP A 182 -8.11 17.94 3.35
N LEU A 183 -9.00 17.62 2.42
CA LEU A 183 -8.78 16.51 1.47
C LEU A 183 -7.63 16.81 0.53
N LYS A 184 -7.59 18.03 -0.01
CA LYS A 184 -6.48 18.48 -0.89
C LYS A 184 -5.15 18.46 -0.14
N PHE A 185 -5.13 18.95 1.10
CA PHE A 185 -3.96 18.96 1.95
C PHE A 185 -3.48 17.53 2.26
N SER A 186 -4.38 16.64 2.70
CA SER A 186 -4.05 15.24 3.00
C SER A 186 -3.47 14.53 1.78
N LEU A 187 -4.10 14.68 0.60
CA LEU A 187 -3.61 14.10 -0.65
C LEU A 187 -2.21 14.61 -1.01
N THR A 188 -2.04 15.93 -1.02
CA THR A 188 -0.76 16.56 -1.42
C THR A 188 0.35 16.16 -0.45
N THR A 189 0.09 16.23 0.86
CA THR A 189 1.07 15.85 1.89
C THR A 189 1.47 14.39 1.78
N SER A 190 0.49 13.48 1.64
CA SER A 190 0.79 12.05 1.46
C SER A 190 1.63 11.79 0.21
N THR A 191 1.27 12.39 -0.92
CA THR A 191 2.00 12.22 -2.19
C THR A 191 3.44 12.75 -2.07
N LEU A 192 3.62 13.93 -1.48
CA LEU A 192 4.94 14.53 -1.29
C LEU A 192 5.81 13.70 -0.35
N LEU A 193 5.27 13.23 0.76
CA LEU A 193 6.01 12.41 1.72
C LEU A 193 6.44 11.06 1.10
N ILE A 194 5.61 10.44 0.24
CA ILE A 194 5.97 9.23 -0.49
C ILE A 194 7.18 9.50 -1.42
N LEU A 195 7.22 10.66 -2.09
CA LEU A 195 8.33 11.05 -2.96
C LEU A 195 9.58 11.45 -2.16
N ILE A 196 9.41 12.22 -1.10
CA ILE A 196 10.52 12.67 -0.23
C ILE A 196 11.22 11.48 0.43
N TYR A 197 10.47 10.45 0.80
CA TYR A 197 11.05 9.23 1.38
C TYR A 197 12.11 8.59 0.48
N PHE A 198 11.95 8.67 -0.85
CA PHE A 198 12.98 8.18 -1.76
C PHE A 198 14.31 8.94 -1.62
N VAL A 199 14.24 10.26 -1.40
CA VAL A 199 15.44 11.10 -1.28
C VAL A 199 16.11 10.94 0.09
N PHE A 200 15.30 10.74 1.14
CA PHE A 200 15.75 10.68 2.53
C PHE A 200 15.23 9.45 3.30
N PRO A 201 15.54 8.22 2.86
CA PRO A 201 15.03 7.00 3.50
C PRO A 201 15.62 6.81 4.93
N SER A 202 16.82 7.33 5.19
CA SER A 202 17.53 7.18 6.47
C SER A 202 16.82 7.84 7.65
N GLN A 203 16.09 8.92 7.44
CA GLN A 203 15.44 9.66 8.53
C GLN A 203 14.40 8.83 9.28
N LEU A 204 13.52 8.10 8.55
CA LEU A 204 12.54 7.24 9.20
C LEU A 204 13.22 6.05 9.89
N ILE A 205 14.26 5.49 9.29
CA ILE A 205 15.06 4.40 9.87
C ILE A 205 15.69 4.85 11.19
N GLU A 206 16.33 6.03 11.22
CA GLU A 206 16.92 6.57 12.44
C GLU A 206 15.90 6.80 13.55
N VAL A 207 14.72 7.33 13.22
CA VAL A 207 13.65 7.53 14.20
C VAL A 207 13.21 6.20 14.80
N VAL A 208 12.99 5.19 13.95
CA VAL A 208 12.54 3.86 14.39
C VAL A 208 13.64 3.10 15.14
N SER A 209 14.91 3.23 14.73
CA SER A 209 16.04 2.57 15.44
C SER A 209 16.28 3.07 16.86
N ARG A 210 15.80 4.29 17.18
CA ARG A 210 15.82 4.83 18.56
C ARG A 210 14.79 4.20 19.49
N ILE A 211 13.84 3.47 18.93
CA ILE A 211 12.86 2.70 19.70
C ILE A 211 13.59 1.44 20.17
N ASN A 212 14.16 1.48 21.38
CA ASN A 212 14.71 0.28 22.02
C ASN A 212 13.54 -0.63 22.43
N ILE A 213 13.40 -1.74 21.73
CA ILE A 213 12.41 -2.80 22.02
C ILE A 213 13.16 -4.02 22.51
#